data_8c262152a923a5103147e6228454fb2b
#
_entry.id   8c262152a923a5103147e6228454fb2b
#
_cell.length_a   1.000
_cell.length_b   1.000
_cell.length_c   1.000
_cell.angle_alpha   90.00
_cell.angle_beta   90.00
_cell.angle_gamma   90.00
#
_symmetry.space_group_name_H-M   'P 1'
#
loop_
_entity.id
_entity.type
_entity.pdbx_description
1 polymer ?
#
loop_
_entity_poly.entity_id
_entity_poly.type
_entity_poly.pdbx_seq_one_letter_code
_entity_poly.pdbx_strand_id
1 'polypeptide(L)' 'MRVVFRAELMPGRDSSERTFRVTELLPSGRVLLDEVSGEHNEKEFEAVRM' A
#
# COMPACT_ATOMS: atom_id res chain seq x y z
N MET A 1 -4.30 1.51 -9.83
CA MET A 1 -3.11 0.81 -9.36
C MET A 1 -3.32 0.36 -7.94
N ARG A 2 -2.87 -0.83 -7.62
CA ARG A 2 -3.03 -1.40 -6.28
C ARG A 2 -1.67 -1.72 -5.69
N VAL A 3 -1.61 -1.65 -4.37
CA VAL A 3 -0.40 -1.98 -3.61
C VAL A 3 -0.76 -2.95 -2.51
N VAL A 4 0.22 -3.72 -2.06
CA VAL A 4 0.03 -4.70 -0.98
C VAL A 4 0.98 -4.32 0.15
N PHE A 5 0.42 -4.06 1.31
CA PHE A 5 1.25 -3.79 2.49
C PHE A 5 2.07 -5.01 2.87
N ARG A 6 3.25 -4.77 3.44
CA ARG A 6 4.10 -5.85 3.94
C ARG A 6 3.38 -6.57 5.08
N ALA A 7 3.63 -7.88 5.16
CA ALA A 7 2.96 -8.71 6.16
C ALA A 7 3.25 -8.25 7.59
N GLU A 8 4.45 -7.74 7.84
CA GLU A 8 4.84 -7.29 9.18
C GLU A 8 4.09 -6.05 9.63
N LEU A 9 3.51 -5.29 8.70
CA LEU A 9 2.72 -4.11 9.02
C LEU A 9 1.27 -4.44 9.30
N MET A 10 0.80 -5.58 8.83
CA MET A 10 -0.57 -6.04 9.04
C MET A 10 -0.56 -7.53 9.38
N PRO A 11 -0.05 -7.88 10.57
CA PRO A 11 0.07 -9.29 10.94
C PRO A 11 -1.30 -9.96 11.02
N GLY A 12 -1.34 -11.23 10.63
CA GLY A 12 -2.57 -12.01 10.68
C GLY A 12 -3.47 -11.83 9.48
N ARG A 13 -3.10 -10.98 8.52
CA ARG A 13 -3.88 -10.76 7.30
C ARG A 13 -3.19 -11.41 6.11
N ASP A 14 -3.98 -12.00 5.22
CA ASP A 14 -3.42 -12.53 3.98
C ASP A 14 -3.25 -11.39 2.96
N SER A 15 -2.67 -11.69 1.80
CA SER A 15 -2.34 -10.65 0.82
C SER A 15 -3.57 -9.91 0.31
N SER A 16 -4.71 -10.57 0.18
CA SER A 16 -5.92 -9.91 -0.29
C SER A 16 -6.43 -8.88 0.72
N GLU A 17 -6.20 -9.13 1.99
CA GLU A 17 -6.61 -8.22 3.06
C GLU A 17 -5.61 -7.07 3.26
N ARG A 18 -4.47 -7.14 2.61
CA ARG A 18 -3.44 -6.10 2.67
C ARG A 18 -3.36 -5.29 1.38
N THR A 19 -4.25 -5.55 0.43
CA THR A 19 -4.26 -4.89 -0.87
C THR A 19 -5.18 -3.69 -0.86
N PHE A 20 -4.66 -2.54 -1.30
CA PHE A 20 -5.42 -1.30 -1.35
C PHE A 20 -5.19 -0.60 -2.68
N ARG A 21 -6.17 0.20 -3.09
CA ARG A 21 -6.10 0.93 -4.34
C ARG A 21 -5.43 2.30 -4.10
N VAL A 22 -4.50 2.65 -4.96
CA VAL A 22 -3.87 3.97 -4.93
C VAL A 22 -4.85 4.97 -5.54
N THR A 23 -5.16 6.00 -4.78
CA THR A 23 -6.07 7.05 -5.24
C THR A 23 -5.33 8.25 -5.78
N GLU A 24 -4.10 8.48 -5.32
CA GLU A 24 -3.31 9.60 -5.81
C GLU A 24 -1.82 9.34 -5.62
N LEU A 25 -1.03 9.73 -6.61
CA LEU A 25 0.43 9.70 -6.51
C LEU A 25 0.89 11.13 -6.24
N LEU A 26 1.56 11.34 -5.13
CA LEU A 26 2.00 12.67 -4.72
C LEU A 26 3.34 13.02 -5.33
N PRO A 27 3.65 14.32 -5.49
CA PRO A 27 4.95 14.74 -6.03
C PRO A 27 6.14 14.26 -5.21
N SER A 28 5.95 14.00 -3.92
CA SER A 28 6.99 13.48 -3.04
C SER A 28 7.34 12.01 -3.30
N GLY A 29 6.56 11.33 -4.13
CA GLY A 29 6.68 9.91 -4.36
C GLY A 29 5.85 9.06 -3.41
N ARG A 30 5.17 9.69 -2.46
CA ARG A 30 4.25 8.98 -1.58
C ARG A 30 2.90 8.83 -2.25
N VAL A 31 2.08 7.93 -1.73
CA VAL A 31 0.77 7.65 -2.30
C VAL A 31 -0.32 7.79 -1.25
N LEU A 32 -1.50 8.13 -1.72
CA LEU A 32 -2.72 8.09 -0.92
C LEU A 32 -3.49 6.84 -1.33
N LEU A 33 -4.11 6.20 -0.33
CA LEU A 33 -4.82 4.96 -0.55
C LEU A 33 -6.29 5.12 -0.19
N ASP A 34 -7.10 4.29 -0.85
CA ASP A 34 -8.51 4.15 -0.49
C ASP A 34 -8.60 3.41 0.84
N GLU A 35 -9.44 3.89 1.75
CA GLU A 35 -9.73 3.28 3.04
C GLU A 35 -8.59 3.31 4.07
N VAL A 36 -7.43 3.86 3.73
CA VAL A 36 -6.33 4.00 4.68
C VAL A 36 -5.90 5.46 4.68
N SER A 37 -5.97 6.11 5.81
CA SER A 37 -5.62 7.52 5.89
C SER A 37 -4.11 7.73 5.89
N GLY A 38 -3.68 8.95 5.50
CA GLY A 38 -2.29 9.35 5.55
C GLY A 38 -1.53 9.04 4.27
N GLU A 39 -0.31 9.55 4.21
CA GLU A 39 0.59 9.33 3.08
C GLU A 39 1.43 8.09 3.35
N HIS A 40 1.66 7.30 2.30
CA HIS A 40 2.41 6.05 2.41
C HIS A 40 3.53 6.01 1.39
N ASN A 41 4.70 5.52 1.78
CA ASN A 41 5.81 5.43 0.85
C ASN A 41 6.00 3.98 0.39
N GLU A 42 6.81 3.80 -0.66
CA GLU A 42 6.97 2.51 -1.30
C GLU A 42 7.56 1.43 -0.38
N LYS A 43 8.26 1.84 0.66
CA LYS A 43 8.87 0.88 1.59
C LYS A 43 7.86 0.15 2.44
N GLU A 44 6.64 0.65 2.51
CA GLU A 44 5.57 0.01 3.27
C GLU A 44 4.92 -1.13 2.51
N PHE A 45 5.22 -1.27 1.23
CA PHE A 45 4.55 -2.23 0.36
C PHE A 45 5.48 -3.34 -0.08
N GLU A 46 4.90 -4.51 -0.36
CA GLU A 46 5.64 -5.60 -0.97
C GLU A 46 5.97 -5.24 -2.41
N ALA A 47 7.09 -5.74 -2.91
CA ALA A 47 7.41 -5.56 -4.31
C ALA A 47 6.36 -6.29 -5.15
N VAL A 48 5.74 -5.54 -6.06
CA VAL A 48 4.75 -6.11 -6.96
C VAL A 48 5.46 -6.50 -8.26
N ARG A 49 5.35 -7.75 -8.62
CA ARG A 49 5.85 -8.22 -9.89
C ARG A 49 4.68 -8.37 -10.85
N MET A 50 4.87 -7.78 -11.97
CA MET A 50 3.85 -7.82 -13.01
C MET A 50 4.31 -8.66 -14.16
#